data_293e6a82f768d0026c99c5f014db83be
#
_entry.id   293e6a82f768d0026c99c5f014db83be
#
_cell.length_a   1.000
_cell.length_b   1.000
_cell.length_c   1.000
_cell.angle_alpha   90.00
_cell.angle_beta   90.00
_cell.angle_gamma   90.00
#
_symmetry.space_group_name_H-M   'P 1'
#
loop_
_entity.id
_entity.type
_entity.pdbx_description
1 polymer ?
#
loop_
_entity_poly.entity_id
_entity_poly.type
_entity_poly.pdbx_seq_one_letter_code
_entity_poly.pdbx_strand_id
1 'polypeptide(L)'
;MYKRQGYVRVKLDTENYRARREETLKHLAKNIAHKVKRNRRPVALEPMNPYERRIIHSALQSDPYVTTHSEGEEPYRKVVITLKR
;
A
#
# COMPACT_ATOMS: atom_id res chain seq x y z
N MET A 1 18.42 26.82 13.23
CA MET A 1 18.91 25.98 13.19
C MET A 1 18.68 24.99 12.25
N TYR A 2 18.83 23.93 12.42
CA TYR A 2 18.72 22.94 11.47
C TYR A 2 17.38 22.84 10.83
N LYS A 3 16.46 23.58 11.28
CA LYS A 3 15.17 23.52 10.68
C LYS A 3 15.16 23.96 9.30
N ARG A 4 15.94 24.95 8.96
CA ARG A 4 15.92 25.39 7.63
C ARG A 4 16.39 24.37 6.68
N GLN A 5 17.29 23.57 7.14
CA GLN A 5 17.76 22.54 6.28
C GLN A 5 16.64 21.59 5.96
N GLY A 6 15.70 21.46 6.84
CA GLY A 6 14.59 20.60 6.59
C GLY A 6 13.78 21.01 5.40
N TYR A 7 13.64 22.32 5.20
CA TYR A 7 12.86 22.76 4.07
C TYR A 7 13.50 22.39 2.76
N VAL A 8 14.80 22.57 2.68
CA VAL A 8 15.49 22.24 1.45
C VAL A 8 15.37 20.78 1.17
N ARG A 9 15.48 19.97 2.21
CA ARG A 9 15.39 18.57 1.99
C ARG A 9 14.02 18.11 1.60
N VAL A 10 13.01 18.81 2.04
CA VAL A 10 11.66 18.43 1.70
C VAL A 10 11.47 18.39 0.20
N LYS A 11 12.02 19.37 -0.51
CA LYS A 11 11.88 19.33 -1.94
C LYS A 11 12.58 18.17 -2.58
N LEU A 12 13.80 17.90 -2.16
CA LEU A 12 14.54 16.79 -2.70
C LEU A 12 13.92 15.47 -2.27
N ASP A 13 13.41 15.44 -1.05
CA ASP A 13 12.87 14.22 -0.51
C ASP A 13 11.55 13.82 -1.13
N THR A 14 10.90 14.68 -1.87
CA THR A 14 9.61 14.35 -2.45
C THR A 14 9.71 13.13 -3.34
N GLU A 15 10.71 13.09 -4.22
CA GLU A 15 10.86 11.93 -5.07
C GLU A 15 11.34 10.73 -4.29
N ASN A 16 12.26 10.94 -3.35
CA ASN A 16 12.70 9.84 -2.54
C ASN A 16 11.58 9.30 -1.68
N TYR A 17 10.72 10.20 -1.21
CA TYR A 17 9.59 9.76 -0.41
C TYR A 17 8.68 8.86 -1.23
N ARG A 18 8.43 9.19 -2.48
CA ARG A 18 7.57 8.36 -3.32
C ARG A 18 8.17 6.99 -3.52
N ALA A 19 9.47 6.93 -3.80
CA ALA A 19 10.13 5.66 -4.01
C ALA A 19 10.07 4.81 -2.74
N ARG A 20 10.33 5.42 -1.58
CA ARG A 20 10.27 4.69 -0.33
C ARG A 20 8.86 4.30 0.03
N ARG A 21 7.89 5.17 -0.25
CA ARG A 21 6.49 4.85 0.03
C ARG A 21 6.04 3.67 -0.82
N GLU A 22 6.47 3.64 -2.08
CA GLU A 22 6.12 2.56 -2.96
C GLU A 22 6.69 1.25 -2.44
N GLU A 23 7.96 1.25 -2.01
CA GLU A 23 8.56 0.06 -1.43
C GLU A 23 7.84 -0.37 -0.16
N THR A 24 7.51 0.59 0.69
CA THR A 24 6.79 0.32 1.92
C THR A 24 5.45 -0.34 1.63
N LEU A 25 4.74 0.18 0.64
CA LEU A 25 3.43 -0.37 0.30
C LEU A 25 3.56 -1.77 -0.29
N LYS A 26 4.60 -2.01 -1.08
CA LYS A 26 4.82 -3.36 -1.60
C LYS A 26 5.09 -4.35 -0.48
N HIS A 27 5.91 -3.96 0.49
CA HIS A 27 6.17 -4.82 1.63
C HIS A 27 4.92 -5.03 2.47
N LEU A 28 4.16 -3.98 2.68
CA LEU A 28 2.92 -4.08 3.42
C LEU A 28 1.97 -5.04 2.73
N ALA A 29 1.85 -4.92 1.42
CA ALA A 29 0.95 -5.79 0.66
C ALA A 29 1.35 -7.25 0.84
N LYS A 30 2.64 -7.54 0.74
CA LYS A 30 3.10 -8.92 0.88
C LYS A 30 2.91 -9.43 2.29
N ASN A 31 3.15 -8.59 3.30
CA ASN A 31 2.97 -8.99 4.68
C ASN A 31 1.50 -9.30 4.97
N ILE A 32 0.61 -8.45 4.48
CA ILE A 32 -0.82 -8.67 4.71
C ILE A 32 -1.31 -9.88 3.92
N ALA A 33 -0.81 -10.06 2.70
CA ALA A 33 -1.16 -11.24 1.93
C ALA A 33 -0.76 -12.51 2.68
N HIS A 34 0.40 -12.49 3.31
CA HIS A 34 0.86 -13.62 4.09
C HIS A 34 -0.09 -13.90 5.26
N LYS A 35 -0.55 -12.85 5.93
CA LYS A 35 -1.50 -13.02 7.02
C LYS A 35 -2.82 -13.57 6.52
N VAL A 36 -3.29 -13.10 5.38
CA VAL A 36 -4.54 -13.59 4.81
C VAL A 36 -4.42 -15.08 4.50
N LYS A 37 -3.29 -15.49 3.95
CA LYS A 37 -3.07 -16.91 3.65
C LYS A 37 -3.05 -17.75 4.92
N ARG A 38 -2.41 -17.23 5.97
CA ARG A 38 -2.26 -17.98 7.19
C ARG A 38 -3.57 -18.06 7.97
N ASN A 39 -4.26 -16.93 8.09
CA ASN A 39 -5.47 -16.86 8.90
C ASN A 39 -6.73 -17.16 8.11
N ARG A 40 -6.65 -17.15 6.78
CA ARG A 40 -7.77 -17.41 5.90
C ARG A 40 -8.91 -16.43 6.10
N ARG A 41 -8.57 -15.19 6.39
CA ARG A 41 -9.54 -14.12 6.58
C ARG A 41 -9.14 -12.92 5.76
N PRO A 42 -10.11 -12.22 5.18
CA PRO A 42 -9.80 -11.00 4.45
C PRO A 42 -9.30 -9.92 5.40
N VAL A 43 -8.43 -9.07 4.89
CA VAL A 43 -7.91 -7.94 5.66
C VAL A 43 -8.10 -6.69 4.84
N ALA A 44 -8.69 -5.66 5.47
CA ALA A 44 -8.86 -4.37 4.83
C ALA A 44 -7.72 -3.46 5.28
N LEU A 45 -7.14 -2.74 4.33
CA LEU A 45 -6.08 -1.80 4.63
C LEU A 45 -6.68 -0.43 4.91
N GLU A 46 -5.84 0.50 5.35
CA GLU A 46 -6.29 1.85 5.59
C GLU A 46 -6.69 2.51 4.29
N PRO A 47 -7.58 3.51 4.33
CA PRO A 47 -7.90 4.23 3.09
C PRO A 47 -6.66 4.84 2.48
N MET A 48 -6.57 4.77 1.17
CA MET A 48 -5.42 5.23 0.42
C MET A 48 -5.87 5.94 -0.82
N ASN A 49 -4.99 6.78 -1.37
CA ASN A 49 -5.32 7.46 -2.62
C ASN A 49 -5.20 6.47 -3.78
N PRO A 50 -5.72 6.82 -4.97
CA PRO A 50 -5.71 5.87 -6.09
C PRO A 50 -4.32 5.38 -6.47
N TYR A 51 -3.31 6.25 -6.36
CA TYR A 51 -1.96 5.85 -6.71
C TYR A 51 -1.46 4.76 -5.78
N GLU A 52 -1.70 4.92 -4.49
CA GLU A 52 -1.25 3.95 -3.50
C GLU A 52 -2.00 2.62 -3.64
N ARG A 53 -3.29 2.70 -3.91
CA ARG A 53 -4.06 1.48 -4.11
C ARG A 53 -3.56 0.70 -5.31
N ARG A 54 -3.14 1.41 -6.36
CA ARG A 54 -2.60 0.75 -7.53
C ARG A 54 -1.33 -0.01 -7.21
N ILE A 55 -0.50 0.54 -6.33
CA ILE A 55 0.73 -0.14 -5.93
C ILE A 55 0.39 -1.46 -5.23
N ILE A 56 -0.59 -1.45 -4.34
CA ILE A 56 -0.99 -2.65 -3.63
C ILE A 56 -1.51 -3.70 -4.62
N HIS A 57 -2.41 -3.29 -5.51
CA HIS A 57 -2.96 -4.22 -6.49
C HIS A 57 -1.86 -4.82 -7.36
N SER A 58 -0.93 -4.00 -7.82
CA SER A 58 0.16 -4.49 -8.67
C SER A 58 1.07 -5.45 -7.92
N ALA A 59 1.35 -5.14 -6.66
CA ALA A 59 2.25 -5.98 -5.88
C ALA A 59 1.70 -7.38 -5.69
N LEU A 60 0.38 -7.52 -5.62
CA LEU A 60 -0.25 -8.81 -5.38
C LEU A 60 -0.87 -9.44 -6.61
N GLN A 61 -0.75 -8.78 -7.76
CA GLN A 61 -1.37 -9.27 -8.97
C GLN A 61 -0.82 -10.64 -9.36
N SER A 62 0.43 -10.89 -9.10
CA SER A 62 1.04 -12.17 -9.47
C SER A 62 0.93 -13.24 -8.38
N ASP A 63 0.33 -12.91 -7.25
CA ASP A 63 0.19 -13.88 -6.17
C ASP A 63 -0.96 -14.83 -6.51
N PRO A 64 -0.70 -16.14 -6.55
CA PRO A 64 -1.73 -17.08 -6.94
C PRO A 64 -2.74 -17.39 -5.84
N TYR A 65 -2.49 -16.96 -4.62
CA TYR A 65 -3.34 -17.35 -3.50
C TYR A 65 -4.23 -16.25 -2.96
N VAL A 66 -3.98 -15.01 -3.34
CA VAL A 66 -4.78 -13.90 -2.84
C VAL A 66 -5.25 -13.05 -3.99
N THR A 67 -6.31 -12.31 -3.76
CA THR A 67 -6.80 -11.33 -4.72
C THR A 67 -7.09 -10.05 -3.97
N THR A 68 -7.18 -8.96 -4.69
CA THR A 68 -7.39 -7.65 -4.10
C THR A 68 -8.55 -6.96 -4.79
N HIS A 69 -9.26 -6.14 -4.04
CA HIS A 69 -10.30 -5.29 -4.61
C HIS A 69 -10.40 -4.04 -3.75
N SER A 70 -11.03 -3.01 -4.29
CA SER A 70 -11.21 -1.76 -3.57
C SER A 70 -12.63 -1.64 -3.09
N GLU A 71 -12.81 -1.08 -1.90
CA GLU A 71 -14.14 -0.87 -1.32
C GLU A 71 -14.25 0.53 -0.77
N GLY A 72 -15.47 1.06 -0.74
CA GLY A 72 -15.71 2.37 -0.19
C GLY A 72 -15.68 3.44 -1.26
N GLU A 73 -15.84 4.67 -0.84
CA GLU A 73 -15.85 5.80 -1.75
C GLU A 73 -14.75 6.78 -1.38
N GLU A 74 -14.24 7.48 -2.38
CA GLU A 74 -13.23 8.50 -2.12
C GLU A 74 -13.77 9.52 -1.14
N PRO A 75 -12.93 10.05 -0.25
CA PRO A 75 -11.50 9.77 -0.13
C PRO A 75 -11.18 8.60 0.79
N TYR A 76 -12.20 7.83 1.20
CA TYR A 76 -11.98 6.76 2.17
C TYR A 76 -11.90 5.38 1.54
N ARG A 77 -11.72 5.32 0.23
CA ARG A 77 -11.64 4.04 -0.46
C ARG A 77 -10.39 3.28 -0.05
N LYS A 78 -10.55 2.00 0.18
CA LYS A 78 -9.46 1.17 0.69
C LYS A 78 -9.35 -0.13 -0.10
N VAL A 79 -8.22 -0.80 0.04
CA VAL A 79 -7.99 -2.08 -0.59
C VAL A 79 -8.29 -3.19 0.41
N VAL A 80 -8.96 -4.23 -0.05
CA VAL A 80 -9.21 -5.41 0.76
C VAL A 80 -8.49 -6.59 0.08
N ILE A 81 -7.75 -7.34 0.87
CA ILE A 81 -7.00 -8.51 0.37
C ILE A 81 -7.71 -9.75 0.88
N THR A 82 -8.08 -10.64 -0.04
CA THR A 82 -8.81 -11.85 0.31
C THR A 82 -8.14 -13.05 -0.31
N LEU A 83 -8.49 -14.22 0.17
CA LEU A 83 -8.01 -15.45 -0.43
C LEU A 83 -8.68 -15.66 -1.77
N LYS A 84 -7.89 -16.10 -2.73
CA LYS A 84 -8.40 -16.43 -4.04
C LYS A 84 -8.97 -17.84 -4.00
N ARG A 85 -10.10 -18.00 -4.63
CA ARG A 85 -10.72 -19.33 -4.64
C ARG A 85 -10.58 -20.04 -5.94
#